data_d5ee7d2b0b89320a2e14d98b8bdcc692
#
_entry.id   d5ee7d2b0b89320a2e14d98b8bdcc692
#
_cell.length_a   1.000
_cell.length_b   1.000
_cell.length_c   1.000
_cell.angle_alpha   90.00
_cell.angle_beta   90.00
_cell.angle_gamma   90.00
#
_symmetry.space_group_name_H-M   'P 1'
#
loop_
_entity.id
_entity.type
_entity.pdbx_description
1 polymer ?
#
loop_
_entity_poly.entity_id
_entity_poly.type
_entity_poly.pdbx_seq_one_letter_code
_entity_poly.pdbx_strand_id
1 'polypeptide(L)'
;MVTSDIYKNEYDVIIVGGGATGAGTARDCALRGLKTLLVERNDYSTGATGRNHGLMHSGARYAVTDSESASECISENMTLRRIARHCVEETDGLFITLPEDDLAFQNTFVEACQRAGIRADVIDPEEARRIEPSVNPELIGAVRVPDASIDPFRLTVANLLDARMHGADTLNYHEVEGLIINQNHVEGVKLFNKLSNEHVEVRGRVVVNAAGIWGQRIAQMAGANISMFPARGALLIFGHRVNKMVINRCRKPANADILVPDDTVCVIGTTSDRIPIETVDDMRVTREEVDVLLKEGIKLAPSLATSRVIRAYAGVRPLVASDDDPSGRSISRGIVCLDHAKRDGVEGFITITGGKMMTYRLMAEVVTNAVCAKLGNTAPCVTANQPLPGSEEGAPNQGDMTKRYSFGERAAIGRHGSLAARIEKDNDIDNALVCECEGVTVGEIKYAVHQLHVHHLVNLRRRTRVGMGTCQGKLCSCRAASLLGELHHDVRRAQVDLANFLDERWKGMRPVAWGDTLREAQLTATIYEGLCGLDTVISNQGKEEAK
;
A
#
# COMPACT_ATOMS: atom_id res chain seq x y z
N MET A 1 -32.85 1.55 1.75
CA MET A 1 -33.42 2.77 1.16
C MET A 1 -32.29 3.70 0.73
N VAL A 2 -32.40 4.26 -0.47
CA VAL A 2 -31.59 5.31 -1.11
C VAL A 2 -30.28 4.84 -1.75
N THR A 3 -30.39 4.27 -2.92
CA THR A 3 -29.26 3.93 -3.80
C THR A 3 -29.05 4.91 -4.96
N SER A 4 -30.01 5.81 -5.24
CA SER A 4 -29.93 6.75 -6.37
C SER A 4 -29.12 8.03 -6.12
N ASP A 5 -28.83 8.38 -4.87
CA ASP A 5 -28.20 9.67 -4.52
C ASP A 5 -26.67 9.62 -4.41
N ILE A 6 -26.05 8.44 -4.54
CA ILE A 6 -24.59 8.26 -4.42
C ILE A 6 -23.86 8.70 -5.70
N TYR A 7 -24.53 8.62 -6.85
CA TYR A 7 -23.91 8.91 -8.14
C TYR A 7 -24.43 10.23 -8.71
N LYS A 8 -23.50 11.12 -9.10
CA LYS A 8 -23.86 12.29 -9.90
C LYS A 8 -24.23 11.86 -11.34
N ASN A 9 -25.08 12.60 -11.99
CA ASN A 9 -25.53 12.28 -13.35
C ASN A 9 -24.39 12.28 -14.37
N GLU A 10 -23.30 13.05 -14.14
CA GLU A 10 -22.16 13.16 -15.02
C GLU A 10 -20.91 13.63 -14.28
N TYR A 11 -19.77 13.02 -14.61
CA TYR A 11 -18.45 13.39 -14.13
C TYR A 11 -17.56 13.91 -15.26
N ASP A 12 -16.60 14.77 -14.94
CA ASP A 12 -15.55 15.13 -15.88
C ASP A 12 -14.56 13.97 -16.04
N VAL A 13 -14.25 13.29 -14.93
CA VAL A 13 -13.26 12.19 -14.88
C VAL A 13 -13.77 11.04 -14.03
N ILE A 14 -13.67 9.81 -14.57
CA ILE A 14 -13.86 8.58 -13.81
C ILE A 14 -12.52 7.86 -13.73
N ILE A 15 -12.05 7.56 -12.51
CA ILE A 15 -10.78 6.89 -12.23
C ILE A 15 -11.04 5.47 -11.78
N VAL A 16 -10.49 4.49 -12.50
CA VAL A 16 -10.63 3.06 -12.22
C VAL A 16 -9.38 2.57 -11.47
N GLY A 17 -9.55 2.23 -10.18
CA GLY A 17 -8.51 1.71 -9.30
C GLY A 17 -8.20 2.61 -8.11
N GLY A 18 -8.35 2.05 -6.90
CA GLY A 18 -8.14 2.71 -5.60
C GLY A 18 -6.77 2.46 -4.98
N GLY A 19 -5.73 2.27 -5.79
CA GLY A 19 -4.33 2.28 -5.34
C GLY A 19 -3.80 3.70 -5.18
N ALA A 20 -2.52 3.85 -4.78
CA ALA A 20 -1.88 5.15 -4.57
C ALA A 20 -1.96 6.05 -5.82
N THR A 21 -1.72 5.49 -7.02
CA THR A 21 -1.79 6.25 -8.28
C THR A 21 -3.19 6.78 -8.53
N GLY A 22 -4.23 5.94 -8.42
CA GLY A 22 -5.60 6.38 -8.60
C GLY A 22 -6.04 7.40 -7.55
N ALA A 23 -5.68 7.18 -6.28
CA ALA A 23 -5.96 8.12 -5.19
C ALA A 23 -5.28 9.49 -5.41
N GLY A 24 -4.00 9.48 -5.82
CA GLY A 24 -3.28 10.71 -6.18
C GLY A 24 -3.91 11.42 -7.38
N THR A 25 -4.36 10.66 -8.40
CA THR A 25 -5.07 11.20 -9.57
C THR A 25 -6.40 11.83 -9.17
N ALA A 26 -7.18 11.16 -8.30
CA ALA A 26 -8.44 11.72 -7.80
C ALA A 26 -8.22 13.02 -7.04
N ARG A 27 -7.16 13.07 -6.20
CA ARG A 27 -6.74 14.28 -5.50
C ARG A 27 -6.40 15.42 -6.45
N ASP A 28 -5.53 15.16 -7.43
CA ASP A 28 -5.07 16.21 -8.36
C ASP A 28 -6.21 16.71 -9.26
N CYS A 29 -7.05 15.81 -9.76
CA CYS A 29 -8.26 16.18 -10.51
C CYS A 29 -9.20 17.07 -9.68
N ALA A 30 -9.50 16.68 -8.43
CA ALA A 30 -10.36 17.44 -7.55
C ALA A 30 -9.80 18.83 -7.21
N LEU A 31 -8.49 18.92 -6.92
CA LEU A 31 -7.80 20.18 -6.67
C LEU A 31 -7.79 21.13 -7.87
N ARG A 32 -7.89 20.58 -9.09
CA ARG A 32 -8.05 21.36 -10.32
C ARG A 32 -9.51 21.63 -10.68
N GLY A 33 -10.46 21.36 -9.77
CA GLY A 33 -11.88 21.66 -9.92
C GLY A 33 -12.66 20.75 -10.86
N LEU A 34 -12.10 19.57 -11.20
CA LEU A 34 -12.80 18.57 -12.03
C LEU A 34 -13.80 17.76 -11.19
N LYS A 35 -15.00 17.53 -11.68
CA LYS A 35 -15.97 16.61 -11.09
C LYS A 35 -15.43 15.18 -11.24
N THR A 36 -14.93 14.63 -10.16
CA THR A 36 -14.14 13.39 -10.15
C THR A 36 -14.88 12.26 -9.44
N LEU A 37 -14.92 11.08 -10.05
CA LEU A 37 -15.30 9.82 -9.41
C LEU A 37 -14.10 8.86 -9.42
N LEU A 38 -13.79 8.24 -8.28
CA LEU A 38 -12.89 7.10 -8.21
C LEU A 38 -13.68 5.86 -7.82
N VAL A 39 -13.47 4.75 -8.54
CA VAL A 39 -14.08 3.45 -8.24
C VAL A 39 -13.00 2.38 -8.03
N GLU A 40 -13.21 1.52 -7.03
CA GLU A 40 -12.33 0.40 -6.68
C GLU A 40 -13.17 -0.86 -6.45
N ARG A 41 -12.79 -1.96 -7.09
CA ARG A 41 -13.54 -3.23 -7.04
C ARG A 41 -13.58 -3.90 -5.66
N ASN A 42 -12.60 -3.63 -4.82
CA ASN A 42 -12.49 -4.16 -3.47
C ASN A 42 -12.28 -2.99 -2.48
N ASP A 43 -11.51 -3.23 -1.42
CA ASP A 43 -11.05 -2.13 -0.58
C ASP A 43 -9.87 -1.40 -1.22
N TYR A 44 -9.63 -0.16 -0.82
CA TYR A 44 -8.49 0.62 -1.27
C TYR A 44 -7.15 -0.06 -0.91
N SER A 45 -6.15 0.13 -1.77
CA SER A 45 -4.78 -0.38 -1.59
C SER A 45 -4.66 -1.91 -1.55
N THR A 46 -5.57 -2.67 -2.16
CA THR A 46 -5.50 -4.14 -2.18
C THR A 46 -4.49 -4.71 -3.19
N GLY A 47 -4.08 -3.91 -4.17
CA GLY A 47 -3.07 -4.26 -5.17
C GLY A 47 -1.62 -4.05 -4.70
N ALA A 48 -0.73 -3.69 -5.63
CA ALA A 48 0.70 -3.44 -5.37
C ALA A 48 0.94 -2.39 -4.27
N THR A 49 0.03 -1.41 -4.12
CA THR A 49 0.10 -0.37 -3.11
C THR A 49 0.16 -0.93 -1.68
N GLY A 50 -0.69 -1.88 -1.32
CA GLY A 50 -0.71 -2.49 0.02
C GLY A 50 0.08 -3.79 0.11
N ARG A 51 0.86 -4.16 -0.91
CA ARG A 51 1.61 -5.41 -0.98
C ARG A 51 3.07 -5.19 -1.33
N ASN A 52 3.68 -4.17 -0.74
CA ASN A 52 5.10 -3.86 -0.80
C ASN A 52 5.68 -3.78 0.63
N HIS A 53 6.97 -3.52 0.76
CA HIS A 53 7.65 -3.45 2.06
C HIS A 53 7.56 -2.08 2.75
N GLY A 54 6.82 -1.11 2.21
CA GLY A 54 6.74 0.22 2.81
C GLY A 54 8.02 1.06 2.70
N LEU A 55 8.93 0.74 1.79
CA LEU A 55 10.12 1.55 1.59
C LEU A 55 9.83 2.79 0.74
N MET A 56 10.12 3.96 1.29
CA MET A 56 10.22 5.21 0.55
C MET A 56 11.64 5.39 0.04
N HIS A 57 11.92 4.86 -1.15
CA HIS A 57 13.24 4.92 -1.76
C HIS A 57 13.74 6.35 -1.95
N SER A 58 15.03 6.57 -1.65
CA SER A 58 15.79 7.73 -2.14
C SER A 58 16.12 7.64 -3.63
N GLY A 59 15.99 6.47 -4.23
CA GLY A 59 16.45 6.17 -5.58
C GLY A 59 17.81 5.49 -5.64
N ALA A 60 18.56 5.46 -4.55
CA ALA A 60 19.95 4.95 -4.50
C ALA A 60 20.08 3.54 -5.12
N ARG A 61 19.12 2.65 -4.85
CA ARG A 61 19.12 1.28 -5.41
C ARG A 61 19.10 1.24 -6.96
N TYR A 62 18.62 2.31 -7.60
CA TYR A 62 18.49 2.41 -9.06
C TYR A 62 19.62 3.26 -9.69
N ALA A 63 20.37 4.02 -8.90
CA ALA A 63 21.30 5.03 -9.36
C ALA A 63 22.33 4.51 -10.38
N VAL A 64 22.79 3.26 -10.21
CA VAL A 64 23.79 2.64 -11.10
C VAL A 64 23.17 2.17 -12.44
N THR A 65 21.88 1.76 -12.43
CA THR A 65 21.24 1.10 -13.58
C THR A 65 20.21 1.95 -14.29
N ASP A 66 19.59 2.91 -13.60
CA ASP A 66 18.49 3.76 -14.10
C ASP A 66 18.53 5.11 -13.37
N SER A 67 19.44 5.98 -13.83
CA SER A 67 19.73 7.28 -13.21
C SER A 67 18.53 8.24 -13.27
N GLU A 68 17.72 8.18 -14.32
CA GLU A 68 16.51 9.01 -14.46
C GLU A 68 15.48 8.64 -13.39
N SER A 69 15.15 7.36 -13.26
CA SER A 69 14.28 6.85 -12.19
C SER A 69 14.83 7.14 -10.80
N ALA A 70 16.15 7.17 -10.61
CA ALA A 70 16.77 7.51 -9.33
C ALA A 70 16.54 8.98 -8.99
N SER A 71 16.70 9.90 -9.95
CA SER A 71 16.45 11.35 -9.77
C SER A 71 14.98 11.65 -9.52
N GLU A 72 14.04 11.00 -10.21
CA GLU A 72 12.61 11.09 -9.90
C GLU A 72 12.30 10.65 -8.46
N CYS A 73 12.90 9.52 -8.04
CA CYS A 73 12.68 8.97 -6.70
C CYS A 73 13.12 9.95 -5.62
N ILE A 74 14.32 10.55 -5.70
CA ILE A 74 14.78 11.47 -4.66
C ILE A 74 13.95 12.75 -4.62
N SER A 75 13.55 13.28 -5.77
CA SER A 75 12.69 14.45 -5.86
C SER A 75 11.35 14.22 -5.17
N GLU A 76 10.68 13.09 -5.48
CA GLU A 76 9.40 12.74 -4.87
C GLU A 76 9.55 12.32 -3.39
N ASN A 77 10.64 11.64 -2.99
CA ASN A 77 10.95 11.34 -1.61
C ASN A 77 10.99 12.62 -0.76
N MET A 78 11.74 13.63 -1.21
CA MET A 78 11.82 14.91 -0.51
C MET A 78 10.50 15.68 -0.49
N THR A 79 9.68 15.53 -1.53
CA THR A 79 8.33 16.09 -1.59
C THR A 79 7.41 15.43 -0.57
N LEU A 80 7.37 14.09 -0.52
CA LEU A 80 6.51 13.34 0.41
C LEU A 80 6.86 13.60 1.88
N ARG A 81 8.13 13.79 2.22
CA ARG A 81 8.54 14.21 3.58
C ARG A 81 7.88 15.50 4.02
N ARG A 82 7.60 16.43 3.08
CA ARG A 82 6.92 17.70 3.38
C ARG A 82 5.41 17.57 3.44
N ILE A 83 4.82 16.89 2.44
CA ILE A 83 3.36 16.89 2.25
C ILE A 83 2.65 15.71 2.93
N ALA A 84 3.36 14.65 3.36
CA ALA A 84 2.79 13.41 3.88
C ALA A 84 3.44 12.98 5.22
N ARG A 85 3.72 13.93 6.12
CA ARG A 85 4.52 13.72 7.34
C ARG A 85 4.05 12.55 8.21
N HIS A 86 2.74 12.43 8.47
CA HIS A 86 2.19 11.36 9.31
C HIS A 86 2.20 9.98 8.63
N CYS A 87 2.49 9.93 7.31
CA CYS A 87 2.62 8.68 6.57
C CYS A 87 4.06 8.19 6.50
N VAL A 88 5.05 9.05 6.82
CA VAL A 88 6.48 8.80 6.64
C VAL A 88 7.18 8.74 7.98
N GLU A 89 8.02 7.74 8.17
CA GLU A 89 8.99 7.67 9.26
C GLU A 89 10.40 7.89 8.68
N GLU A 90 11.08 8.92 9.17
CA GLU A 90 12.42 9.32 8.72
C GLU A 90 13.50 8.40 9.32
N THR A 91 13.64 7.22 8.76
CA THR A 91 14.54 6.17 9.26
C THR A 91 15.96 6.30 8.74
N ASP A 92 16.19 7.05 7.65
CA ASP A 92 17.36 6.89 6.77
C ASP A 92 17.55 5.42 6.31
N GLY A 93 18.55 5.15 5.51
CA GLY A 93 18.90 3.82 5.02
C GLY A 93 20.41 3.59 5.03
N LEU A 94 20.78 2.34 5.27
CA LEU A 94 22.15 1.84 5.15
C LEU A 94 22.24 0.88 3.97
N PHE A 95 23.21 1.11 3.09
CA PHE A 95 23.67 0.12 2.11
C PHE A 95 24.93 -0.51 2.64
N ILE A 96 24.85 -1.77 3.10
CA ILE A 96 25.97 -2.48 3.73
C ILE A 96 26.67 -3.40 2.73
N THR A 97 27.99 -3.46 2.79
CA THR A 97 28.84 -4.40 2.06
C THR A 97 29.30 -5.50 3.00
N LEU A 98 29.04 -6.75 2.67
CA LEU A 98 29.50 -7.92 3.43
C LEU A 98 30.77 -8.51 2.82
N PRO A 99 31.52 -9.39 3.52
CA PRO A 99 32.76 -9.96 3.02
C PRO A 99 32.65 -10.70 1.67
N GLU A 100 31.47 -11.25 1.36
CA GLU A 100 31.21 -11.90 0.07
C GLU A 100 30.84 -10.93 -1.07
N ASP A 101 30.63 -9.64 -0.77
CA ASP A 101 30.30 -8.61 -1.76
C ASP A 101 31.58 -7.91 -2.27
N ASP A 102 31.48 -7.27 -3.42
CA ASP A 102 32.58 -6.47 -3.99
C ASP A 102 32.59 -5.07 -3.35
N LEU A 103 33.57 -4.80 -2.49
CA LEU A 103 33.72 -3.48 -1.86
C LEU A 103 33.98 -2.37 -2.89
N ALA A 104 34.59 -2.67 -4.05
CA ALA A 104 34.83 -1.69 -5.09
C ALA A 104 33.52 -1.15 -5.71
N PHE A 105 32.44 -1.94 -5.65
CA PHE A 105 31.11 -1.50 -6.10
C PHE A 105 30.61 -0.29 -5.30
N GLN A 106 31.03 -0.11 -4.04
CA GLN A 106 30.64 1.02 -3.20
C GLN A 106 31.00 2.38 -3.83
N ASN A 107 32.18 2.50 -4.45
CA ASN A 107 32.58 3.75 -5.12
C ASN A 107 31.68 4.06 -6.31
N THR A 108 31.45 3.05 -7.18
CA THR A 108 30.52 3.18 -8.32
C THR A 108 29.11 3.58 -7.87
N PHE A 109 28.64 3.00 -6.77
CA PHE A 109 27.34 3.28 -6.17
C PHE A 109 27.23 4.73 -5.67
N VAL A 110 28.23 5.20 -4.91
CA VAL A 110 28.28 6.56 -4.37
C VAL A 110 28.32 7.60 -5.50
N GLU A 111 29.18 7.42 -6.50
CA GLU A 111 29.25 8.31 -7.67
C GLU A 111 27.94 8.35 -8.45
N ALA A 112 27.28 7.21 -8.63
CA ALA A 112 25.99 7.15 -9.29
C ALA A 112 24.88 7.88 -8.48
N CYS A 113 24.86 7.70 -7.16
CA CYS A 113 23.96 8.44 -6.27
C CYS A 113 24.15 9.96 -6.37
N GLN A 114 25.41 10.42 -6.34
CA GLN A 114 25.74 11.86 -6.46
C GLN A 114 25.27 12.43 -7.80
N ARG A 115 25.49 11.70 -8.92
CA ARG A 115 25.00 12.13 -10.24
C ARG A 115 23.47 12.22 -10.30
N ALA A 116 22.76 11.37 -9.58
CA ALA A 116 21.30 11.40 -9.48
C ALA A 116 20.75 12.43 -8.46
N GLY A 117 21.62 13.19 -7.78
CA GLY A 117 21.24 14.17 -6.75
C GLY A 117 20.90 13.55 -5.39
N ILE A 118 21.33 12.30 -5.14
CA ILE A 118 21.10 11.57 -3.90
C ILE A 118 22.30 11.73 -2.97
N ARG A 119 22.07 12.20 -1.73
CA ARG A 119 23.09 12.18 -0.69
C ARG A 119 23.48 10.74 -0.37
N ALA A 120 24.77 10.43 -0.47
CA ALA A 120 25.33 9.12 -0.18
C ALA A 120 26.62 9.30 0.60
N ASP A 121 26.54 9.09 1.91
CA ASP A 121 27.64 9.31 2.84
C ASP A 121 28.31 7.95 3.15
N VAL A 122 29.57 7.77 2.75
CA VAL A 122 30.36 6.61 3.18
C VAL A 122 30.63 6.77 4.67
N ILE A 123 30.28 5.77 5.45
CA ILE A 123 30.51 5.75 6.89
C ILE A 123 31.35 4.52 7.28
N ASP A 124 32.08 4.64 8.37
CA ASP A 124 32.88 3.56 8.92
C ASP A 124 32.00 2.40 9.38
N PRO A 125 32.42 1.13 9.21
CA PRO A 125 31.69 -0.04 9.70
C PRO A 125 31.36 -0.01 11.20
N GLU A 126 32.22 0.57 12.04
CA GLU A 126 31.96 0.74 13.47
C GLU A 126 30.85 1.74 13.72
N GLU A 127 30.87 2.87 13.01
CA GLU A 127 29.79 3.86 13.05
C GLU A 127 28.46 3.26 12.56
N ALA A 128 28.46 2.46 11.49
CA ALA A 128 27.27 1.78 11.00
C ALA A 128 26.65 0.88 12.08
N ARG A 129 27.48 0.08 12.78
CA ARG A 129 27.03 -0.74 13.93
C ARG A 129 26.52 0.08 15.10
N ARG A 130 27.10 1.25 15.33
CA ARG A 130 26.68 2.14 16.42
C ARG A 130 25.30 2.75 16.17
N ILE A 131 25.03 3.21 14.96
CA ILE A 131 23.73 3.84 14.60
C ILE A 131 22.62 2.82 14.36
N GLU A 132 22.98 1.63 13.83
CA GLU A 132 22.05 0.51 13.61
C GLU A 132 22.63 -0.80 14.18
N PRO A 133 22.42 -1.07 15.46
CA PRO A 133 23.00 -2.25 16.11
C PRO A 133 22.54 -3.61 15.58
N SER A 134 21.45 -3.66 14.80
CA SER A 134 20.93 -4.90 14.23
C SER A 134 21.66 -5.35 12.98
N VAL A 135 22.47 -4.50 12.34
CA VAL A 135 23.20 -4.87 11.13
C VAL A 135 24.15 -6.02 11.39
N ASN A 136 24.44 -6.78 10.33
CA ASN A 136 25.43 -7.83 10.40
C ASN A 136 26.79 -7.27 10.89
N PRO A 137 27.35 -7.78 12.01
CA PRO A 137 28.61 -7.27 12.58
C PRO A 137 29.83 -7.48 11.67
N GLU A 138 29.76 -8.40 10.70
CA GLU A 138 30.83 -8.70 9.74
C GLU A 138 30.89 -7.72 8.56
N LEU A 139 30.01 -6.69 8.53
CA LEU A 139 30.03 -5.71 7.44
C LEU A 139 31.43 -5.05 7.31
N ILE A 140 31.87 -4.89 6.05
CA ILE A 140 33.19 -4.31 5.70
C ILE A 140 33.08 -2.91 5.08
N GLY A 141 31.86 -2.44 4.79
CA GLY A 141 31.59 -1.12 4.27
C GLY A 141 30.13 -0.74 4.48
N ALA A 142 29.86 0.57 4.54
CA ALA A 142 28.51 1.09 4.64
C ALA A 142 28.35 2.46 3.96
N VAL A 143 27.19 2.70 3.34
CA VAL A 143 26.80 3.99 2.80
C VAL A 143 25.43 4.37 3.34
N ARG A 144 25.33 5.56 3.95
CA ARG A 144 24.08 6.13 4.45
C ARG A 144 23.41 6.95 3.36
N VAL A 145 22.09 6.74 3.16
CA VAL A 145 21.28 7.43 2.16
C VAL A 145 19.96 7.89 2.78
N PRO A 146 19.23 8.87 2.18
CA PRO A 146 17.97 9.38 2.72
C PRO A 146 16.77 8.49 2.33
N ASP A 147 16.85 7.17 2.55
CA ASP A 147 15.70 6.29 2.51
C ASP A 147 14.76 6.61 3.70
N ALA A 148 13.53 6.15 3.66
CA ALA A 148 12.60 6.22 4.79
C ALA A 148 11.62 5.05 4.73
N SER A 149 10.85 4.81 5.78
CA SER A 149 9.66 3.96 5.68
C SER A 149 8.41 4.80 5.46
N ILE A 150 7.42 4.22 4.80
CA ILE A 150 6.13 4.87 4.51
C ILE A 150 5.00 3.86 4.68
N ASP A 151 3.93 4.27 5.36
CA ASP A 151 2.70 3.48 5.42
C ASP A 151 1.85 3.76 4.16
N PRO A 152 1.76 2.80 3.23
CA PRO A 152 1.05 3.00 1.97
C PRO A 152 -0.46 3.10 2.14
N PHE A 153 -1.02 2.54 3.22
CA PHE A 153 -2.43 2.62 3.51
C PHE A 153 -2.81 4.03 3.98
N ARG A 154 -2.06 4.57 4.95
CA ARG A 154 -2.22 5.96 5.42
C ARG A 154 -2.11 6.95 4.26
N LEU A 155 -1.08 6.79 3.43
CA LEU A 155 -0.84 7.64 2.27
C LEU A 155 -2.02 7.63 1.29
N THR A 156 -2.52 6.45 0.94
CA THR A 156 -3.66 6.32 0.01
C THR A 156 -4.92 6.95 0.59
N VAL A 157 -5.23 6.64 1.86
CA VAL A 157 -6.42 7.17 2.53
C VAL A 157 -6.36 8.70 2.68
N ALA A 158 -5.19 9.27 3.00
CA ALA A 158 -5.02 10.72 3.09
C ALA A 158 -5.27 11.42 1.74
N ASN A 159 -4.80 10.82 0.62
CA ASN A 159 -5.11 11.33 -0.73
C ASN A 159 -6.60 11.25 -1.05
N LEU A 160 -7.27 10.13 -0.74
CA LEU A 160 -8.71 9.99 -0.96
C LEU A 160 -9.53 10.94 -0.10
N LEU A 161 -9.11 11.17 1.14
CA LEU A 161 -9.75 12.12 2.04
C LEU A 161 -9.62 13.55 1.50
N ASP A 162 -8.42 13.95 1.04
CA ASP A 162 -8.21 15.26 0.41
C ASP A 162 -9.04 15.43 -0.87
N ALA A 163 -9.08 14.40 -1.72
CA ALA A 163 -9.93 14.40 -2.91
C ALA A 163 -11.41 14.64 -2.56
N ARG A 164 -11.94 13.96 -1.53
CA ARG A 164 -13.32 14.15 -1.05
C ARG A 164 -13.56 15.54 -0.47
N MET A 165 -12.60 16.07 0.28
CA MET A 165 -12.69 17.44 0.83
C MET A 165 -12.77 18.50 -0.29
N HIS A 166 -12.29 18.16 -1.50
CA HIS A 166 -12.36 19.00 -2.71
C HIS A 166 -13.46 18.55 -3.71
N GLY A 167 -14.43 17.75 -3.25
CA GLY A 167 -15.65 17.43 -3.99
C GLY A 167 -15.61 16.20 -4.89
N ALA A 168 -14.55 15.38 -4.82
CA ALA A 168 -14.53 14.08 -5.50
C ALA A 168 -15.40 13.06 -4.76
N ASP A 169 -16.01 12.15 -5.51
CA ASP A 169 -16.64 10.95 -4.99
C ASP A 169 -15.65 9.77 -5.07
N THR A 170 -15.55 8.98 -4.00
CA THR A 170 -14.64 7.82 -3.95
C THR A 170 -15.40 6.62 -3.43
N LEU A 171 -15.47 5.55 -4.23
CA LEU A 171 -16.30 4.37 -3.96
C LEU A 171 -15.42 3.11 -3.98
N ASN A 172 -15.37 2.40 -2.86
CA ASN A 172 -14.82 1.04 -2.81
C ASN A 172 -15.96 0.01 -2.98
N TYR A 173 -15.60 -1.24 -3.29
CA TYR A 173 -16.54 -2.33 -3.60
C TYR A 173 -17.41 -2.07 -4.85
N HIS A 174 -16.90 -1.25 -5.77
CA HIS A 174 -17.53 -0.98 -7.07
C HIS A 174 -16.64 -1.49 -8.19
N GLU A 175 -17.00 -2.62 -8.77
CA GLU A 175 -16.25 -3.26 -9.85
C GLU A 175 -16.67 -2.74 -11.22
N VAL A 176 -15.70 -2.37 -12.05
CA VAL A 176 -15.94 -2.04 -13.45
C VAL A 176 -16.06 -3.35 -14.22
N GLU A 177 -17.25 -3.64 -14.73
CA GLU A 177 -17.56 -4.82 -15.55
C GLU A 177 -17.54 -4.51 -17.05
N GLY A 178 -17.60 -3.24 -17.42
CA GLY A 178 -17.55 -2.80 -18.80
C GLY A 178 -17.41 -1.29 -18.94
N LEU A 179 -17.18 -0.83 -20.15
CA LEU A 179 -17.15 0.58 -20.50
C LEU A 179 -18.39 0.95 -21.33
N ILE A 180 -18.85 2.19 -21.21
CA ILE A 180 -19.88 2.77 -22.08
C ILE A 180 -19.15 3.38 -23.27
N ILE A 181 -19.31 2.80 -24.44
CA ILE A 181 -18.59 3.20 -25.65
C ILE A 181 -19.58 3.59 -26.76
N ASN A 182 -19.34 4.73 -27.38
CA ASN A 182 -20.10 5.22 -28.50
C ASN A 182 -19.12 5.68 -29.61
N GLN A 183 -19.16 5.09 -30.77
CA GLN A 183 -18.31 5.43 -31.95
C GLN A 183 -16.82 5.59 -31.61
N ASN A 184 -16.23 4.60 -30.92
CA ASN A 184 -14.85 4.62 -30.41
C ASN A 184 -14.54 5.69 -29.35
N HIS A 185 -15.55 6.31 -28.74
CA HIS A 185 -15.40 7.22 -27.61
C HIS A 185 -15.90 6.53 -26.32
N VAL A 186 -15.05 6.48 -25.29
CA VAL A 186 -15.43 6.00 -23.96
C VAL A 186 -16.14 7.13 -23.22
N GLU A 187 -17.43 6.94 -22.92
CA GLU A 187 -18.31 7.93 -22.29
C GLU A 187 -18.68 7.57 -20.84
N GLY A 188 -18.07 6.52 -20.27
CA GLY A 188 -18.35 6.12 -18.90
C GLY A 188 -18.05 4.66 -18.62
N VAL A 189 -18.54 4.18 -17.48
CA VAL A 189 -18.32 2.83 -16.96
C VAL A 189 -19.61 2.15 -16.54
N LYS A 190 -19.62 0.81 -16.64
CA LYS A 190 -20.65 -0.07 -16.07
C LYS A 190 -20.10 -0.67 -14.80
N LEU A 191 -20.77 -0.43 -13.67
CA LEU A 191 -20.33 -0.81 -12.33
C LEU A 191 -21.23 -1.89 -11.75
N PHE A 192 -20.64 -2.82 -11.04
CA PHE A 192 -21.30 -3.70 -10.09
C PHE A 192 -20.97 -3.26 -8.67
N ASN A 193 -21.98 -2.82 -7.91
CA ASN A 193 -21.83 -2.48 -6.50
C ASN A 193 -21.96 -3.76 -5.65
N LYS A 194 -20.84 -4.23 -5.12
CA LYS A 194 -20.78 -5.45 -4.32
C LYS A 194 -21.44 -5.34 -2.93
N LEU A 195 -21.72 -4.12 -2.46
CA LEU A 195 -22.37 -3.91 -1.17
C LEU A 195 -23.88 -4.01 -1.27
N SER A 196 -24.47 -3.58 -2.41
CA SER A 196 -25.92 -3.63 -2.67
C SER A 196 -26.34 -4.70 -3.68
N ASN A 197 -25.39 -5.34 -4.37
CA ASN A 197 -25.60 -6.27 -5.50
C ASN A 197 -26.36 -5.61 -6.67
N GLU A 198 -26.08 -4.35 -6.96
CA GLU A 198 -26.73 -3.58 -8.01
C GLU A 198 -25.77 -3.23 -9.15
N HIS A 199 -26.29 -3.23 -10.38
CA HIS A 199 -25.58 -2.72 -11.56
C HIS A 199 -25.95 -1.27 -11.82
N VAL A 200 -24.95 -0.43 -12.07
CA VAL A 200 -25.13 1.01 -12.30
C VAL A 200 -24.28 1.46 -13.49
N GLU A 201 -24.84 2.28 -14.36
CA GLU A 201 -24.09 2.98 -15.40
C GLU A 201 -23.77 4.41 -14.95
N VAL A 202 -22.49 4.79 -15.06
CA VAL A 202 -22.03 6.13 -14.69
C VAL A 202 -21.32 6.77 -15.89
N ARG A 203 -21.75 7.98 -16.26
CA ARG A 203 -21.17 8.72 -17.37
C ARG A 203 -20.04 9.65 -16.92
N GLY A 204 -19.03 9.79 -17.79
CA GLY A 204 -17.91 10.68 -17.59
C GLY A 204 -17.19 10.98 -18.90
N ARG A 205 -16.68 12.19 -19.01
CA ARG A 205 -16.03 12.69 -20.25
C ARG A 205 -14.69 12.03 -20.54
N VAL A 206 -13.96 11.63 -19.50
CA VAL A 206 -12.68 10.89 -19.58
C VAL A 206 -12.68 9.77 -18.56
N VAL A 207 -12.25 8.58 -18.96
CA VAL A 207 -12.00 7.44 -18.07
C VAL A 207 -10.51 7.21 -17.96
N VAL A 208 -9.97 7.25 -16.73
CA VAL A 208 -8.59 6.98 -16.41
C VAL A 208 -8.44 5.57 -15.84
N ASN A 209 -7.75 4.71 -16.56
CA ASN A 209 -7.39 3.37 -16.11
C ASN A 209 -6.12 3.45 -15.25
N ALA A 210 -6.29 3.40 -13.92
CA ALA A 210 -5.24 3.33 -12.90
C ALA A 210 -5.25 1.98 -12.15
N ALA A 211 -5.75 0.92 -12.79
CA ALA A 211 -6.00 -0.39 -12.20
C ALA A 211 -4.72 -1.25 -12.01
N GLY A 212 -3.52 -0.66 -12.12
CA GLY A 212 -2.26 -1.35 -11.89
C GLY A 212 -2.10 -2.58 -12.79
N ILE A 213 -1.78 -3.75 -12.20
CA ILE A 213 -1.59 -4.98 -12.99
C ILE A 213 -2.85 -5.45 -13.71
N TRP A 214 -4.03 -5.08 -13.22
CA TRP A 214 -5.32 -5.36 -13.88
C TRP A 214 -5.66 -4.35 -14.99
N GLY A 215 -4.82 -3.34 -15.22
CA GLY A 215 -5.01 -2.31 -16.25
C GLY A 215 -5.17 -2.89 -17.66
N GLN A 216 -4.54 -4.04 -17.96
CA GLN A 216 -4.73 -4.76 -19.21
C GLN A 216 -6.18 -5.20 -19.41
N ARG A 217 -6.85 -5.72 -18.36
CA ARG A 217 -8.26 -6.14 -18.45
C ARG A 217 -9.19 -4.96 -18.74
N ILE A 218 -8.93 -3.81 -18.11
CA ILE A 218 -9.72 -2.59 -18.36
C ILE A 218 -9.47 -2.05 -19.77
N ALA A 219 -8.21 -2.07 -20.24
CA ALA A 219 -7.89 -1.64 -21.62
C ALA A 219 -8.56 -2.53 -22.68
N GLN A 220 -8.61 -3.83 -22.46
CA GLN A 220 -9.32 -4.78 -23.33
C GLN A 220 -10.83 -4.47 -23.47
N MET A 221 -11.48 -3.98 -22.40
CA MET A 221 -12.87 -3.53 -22.48
C MET A 221 -13.08 -2.35 -23.43
N ALA A 222 -12.03 -1.54 -23.65
CA ALA A 222 -12.01 -0.44 -24.61
C ALA A 222 -11.53 -0.87 -26.01
N GLY A 223 -11.25 -2.15 -26.23
CA GLY A 223 -10.64 -2.62 -27.49
C GLY A 223 -9.15 -2.27 -27.64
N ALA A 224 -8.52 -1.72 -26.59
CA ALA A 224 -7.11 -1.38 -26.57
C ALA A 224 -6.26 -2.51 -25.96
N ASN A 225 -5.00 -2.63 -26.40
CA ASN A 225 -4.11 -3.65 -25.88
C ASN A 225 -2.91 -3.04 -25.15
N ILE A 226 -2.66 -3.51 -23.93
CA ILE A 226 -1.48 -3.17 -23.12
C ILE A 226 -0.82 -4.47 -22.70
N SER A 227 0.45 -4.66 -23.05
CA SER A 227 1.22 -5.82 -22.59
C SER A 227 1.75 -5.56 -21.19
N MET A 228 1.14 -6.18 -20.17
CA MET A 228 1.64 -6.12 -18.81
C MET A 228 2.63 -7.25 -18.53
N PHE A 229 3.64 -6.96 -17.73
CA PHE A 229 4.61 -7.93 -17.24
C PHE A 229 4.41 -8.16 -15.74
N PRO A 230 3.68 -9.22 -15.34
CA PRO A 230 3.39 -9.48 -13.94
C PRO A 230 4.62 -10.05 -13.22
N ALA A 231 5.37 -9.19 -12.53
CA ALA A 231 6.50 -9.59 -11.69
C ALA A 231 6.05 -9.67 -10.23
N ARG A 232 5.86 -10.91 -9.74
CA ARG A 232 5.49 -11.18 -8.34
C ARG A 232 6.71 -11.04 -7.44
N GLY A 233 6.51 -10.50 -6.23
CA GLY A 233 7.52 -10.46 -5.18
C GLY A 233 6.92 -10.84 -3.83
N ALA A 234 7.54 -11.80 -3.15
CA ALA A 234 7.17 -12.25 -1.82
C ALA A 234 7.89 -11.44 -0.73
N LEU A 235 7.25 -11.33 0.43
CA LEU A 235 7.74 -10.61 1.61
C LEU A 235 7.42 -11.40 2.88
N LEU A 236 8.26 -11.23 3.92
CA LEU A 236 8.04 -11.78 5.26
C LEU A 236 7.93 -10.67 6.28
N ILE A 237 7.01 -10.84 7.23
CA ILE A 237 6.85 -9.96 8.39
C ILE A 237 7.37 -10.71 9.62
N PHE A 238 8.24 -10.06 10.41
CA PHE A 238 8.73 -10.56 11.69
C PHE A 238 7.93 -9.98 12.85
N GLY A 239 7.81 -10.74 13.93
CA GLY A 239 6.93 -10.46 15.06
C GLY A 239 7.35 -9.28 15.96
N HIS A 240 8.46 -8.63 15.65
CA HIS A 240 8.91 -7.41 16.32
C HIS A 240 9.82 -6.60 15.39
N ARG A 241 9.95 -5.34 15.68
CA ARG A 241 10.84 -4.43 14.97
C ARG A 241 12.28 -4.63 15.45
N VAL A 242 13.16 -5.19 14.59
CA VAL A 242 14.56 -5.46 14.93
C VAL A 242 15.49 -4.32 14.54
N ASN A 243 15.14 -3.53 13.53
CA ASN A 243 15.96 -2.45 12.97
C ASN A 243 15.29 -1.09 13.11
N LYS A 244 16.11 -0.04 13.18
CA LYS A 244 15.68 1.37 13.24
C LYS A 244 15.75 2.02 11.87
N MET A 245 16.75 1.66 11.07
CA MET A 245 17.01 2.17 9.73
C MET A 245 16.63 1.14 8.69
N VAL A 246 16.36 1.57 7.46
CA VAL A 246 16.27 0.63 6.33
C VAL A 246 17.66 0.04 6.08
N ILE A 247 17.77 -1.30 5.94
CA ILE A 247 19.04 -1.97 5.65
C ILE A 247 18.96 -2.58 4.25
N ASN A 248 19.92 -2.19 3.38
CA ASN A 248 20.08 -2.69 2.03
C ASN A 248 21.45 -3.33 1.83
N ARG A 249 21.61 -4.20 0.82
CA ARG A 249 22.92 -4.66 0.33
C ARG A 249 23.49 -3.69 -0.68
N CYS A 250 24.76 -3.31 -0.52
CA CYS A 250 25.51 -2.49 -1.47
C CYS A 250 26.09 -3.38 -2.60
N ARG A 251 25.21 -3.84 -3.48
CA ARG A 251 25.53 -4.70 -4.64
C ARG A 251 24.50 -4.51 -5.74
N LYS A 252 24.70 -5.15 -6.89
CA LYS A 252 23.63 -5.24 -7.91
C LYS A 252 22.37 -5.82 -7.31
N PRO A 253 21.18 -5.27 -7.59
CA PRO A 253 19.90 -5.70 -6.99
C PRO A 253 19.64 -7.20 -7.13
N ALA A 254 19.40 -7.89 -6.01
CA ALA A 254 19.10 -9.31 -5.94
C ALA A 254 17.86 -9.58 -5.05
N ASN A 255 17.54 -10.87 -4.80
CA ASN A 255 16.44 -11.24 -3.91
C ASN A 255 16.75 -10.91 -2.45
N ALA A 256 15.71 -10.51 -1.68
CA ALA A 256 15.77 -10.28 -0.24
C ALA A 256 16.85 -9.29 0.23
N ASP A 257 17.14 -8.26 -0.55
CA ASP A 257 18.19 -7.29 -0.25
C ASP A 257 17.75 -6.15 0.67
N ILE A 258 16.50 -6.10 1.10
CA ILE A 258 15.94 -4.93 1.78
C ILE A 258 15.17 -5.35 3.04
N LEU A 259 15.61 -4.86 4.20
CA LEU A 259 14.90 -4.97 5.47
C LEU A 259 14.38 -3.59 5.88
N VAL A 260 13.07 -3.46 5.99
CA VAL A 260 12.39 -2.18 6.29
C VAL A 260 11.77 -2.24 7.68
N PRO A 261 12.03 -1.26 8.56
CA PRO A 261 11.28 -1.12 9.81
C PRO A 261 9.87 -0.61 9.53
N ASP A 262 8.89 -1.13 10.28
CA ASP A 262 7.51 -0.66 10.32
C ASP A 262 7.13 -0.40 11.78
N ASP A 263 5.95 0.15 12.09
CA ASP A 263 5.55 0.60 13.43
C ASP A 263 5.98 -0.36 14.56
N THR A 264 5.50 -1.60 14.56
CA THR A 264 5.76 -2.60 15.62
C THR A 264 6.48 -3.85 15.12
N VAL A 265 6.71 -3.96 13.82
CA VAL A 265 7.26 -5.13 13.13
C VAL A 265 8.41 -4.72 12.19
N CYS A 266 9.01 -5.66 11.48
CA CYS A 266 9.85 -5.36 10.33
C CYS A 266 9.54 -6.30 9.17
N VAL A 267 9.89 -5.86 7.95
CA VAL A 267 9.55 -6.55 6.70
C VAL A 267 10.80 -6.77 5.87
N ILE A 268 11.07 -8.04 5.51
CA ILE A 268 12.12 -8.39 4.52
C ILE A 268 11.50 -8.65 3.16
N GLY A 269 12.11 -8.17 2.11
CA GLY A 269 11.67 -8.41 0.71
C GLY A 269 12.67 -7.88 -0.33
N THR A 270 12.43 -8.21 -1.55
CA THR A 270 11.43 -9.06 -2.17
C THR A 270 12.08 -10.11 -3.05
N THR A 271 11.39 -11.23 -3.32
CA THR A 271 11.68 -12.05 -4.50
C THR A 271 11.26 -11.34 -5.80
N SER A 272 11.56 -11.89 -6.95
CA SER A 272 11.06 -11.40 -8.23
C SER A 272 10.94 -12.53 -9.24
N ASP A 273 9.71 -12.95 -9.50
CA ASP A 273 9.40 -14.03 -10.43
C ASP A 273 8.28 -13.59 -11.38
N ARG A 274 8.40 -13.94 -12.66
CA ARG A 274 7.32 -13.76 -13.63
C ARG A 274 6.23 -14.78 -13.36
N ILE A 275 4.97 -14.33 -13.34
CA ILE A 275 3.80 -15.22 -13.23
C ILE A 275 2.85 -15.00 -14.41
N PRO A 276 2.00 -15.99 -14.75
CA PRO A 276 0.94 -15.79 -15.72
C PRO A 276 -0.06 -14.70 -15.25
N ILE A 277 -0.56 -13.88 -16.19
CA ILE A 277 -1.49 -12.78 -15.88
C ILE A 277 -2.80 -13.28 -15.27
N GLU A 278 -3.19 -14.50 -15.58
CA GLU A 278 -4.41 -15.16 -15.07
C GLU A 278 -4.31 -15.48 -13.57
N THR A 279 -3.09 -15.57 -13.03
CA THR A 279 -2.84 -15.94 -11.62
C THR A 279 -2.63 -14.72 -10.70
N VAL A 280 -2.75 -13.48 -11.21
CA VAL A 280 -2.48 -12.26 -10.43
C VAL A 280 -3.47 -12.04 -9.26
N ASP A 281 -4.60 -12.71 -9.26
CA ASP A 281 -5.58 -12.67 -8.17
C ASP A 281 -5.25 -13.66 -7.04
N ASP A 282 -4.47 -14.74 -7.30
CA ASP A 282 -4.02 -15.72 -6.31
C ASP A 282 -2.52 -15.54 -5.97
N MET A 283 -2.24 -14.60 -5.07
CA MET A 283 -0.88 -14.21 -4.68
C MET A 283 -0.39 -15.01 -3.46
N ARG A 284 -0.21 -16.32 -3.61
CA ARG A 284 0.34 -17.17 -2.55
C ARG A 284 1.87 -17.12 -2.56
N VAL A 285 2.46 -17.17 -1.37
CA VAL A 285 3.91 -17.30 -1.17
C VAL A 285 4.26 -18.79 -1.09
N THR A 286 5.34 -19.18 -1.74
CA THR A 286 5.84 -20.57 -1.69
C THR A 286 6.85 -20.76 -0.56
N ARG A 287 7.16 -22.00 -0.21
CA ARG A 287 8.17 -22.34 0.79
C ARG A 287 9.55 -21.92 0.34
N GLU A 288 9.87 -22.10 -0.92
CA GLU A 288 11.15 -21.76 -1.53
C GLU A 288 11.39 -20.23 -1.45
N GLU A 289 10.36 -19.42 -1.69
CA GLU A 289 10.43 -17.97 -1.52
C GLU A 289 10.71 -17.59 -0.05
N VAL A 290 10.07 -18.26 0.89
CA VAL A 290 10.31 -18.06 2.32
C VAL A 290 11.77 -18.37 2.70
N ASP A 291 12.29 -19.51 2.23
CA ASP A 291 13.64 -19.95 2.54
C ASP A 291 14.71 -18.99 1.97
N VAL A 292 14.49 -18.46 0.74
CA VAL A 292 15.36 -17.43 0.15
C VAL A 292 15.33 -16.14 0.97
N LEU A 293 14.13 -15.67 1.35
CA LEU A 293 13.96 -14.44 2.13
C LEU A 293 14.61 -14.54 3.51
N LEU A 294 14.49 -15.69 4.19
CA LEU A 294 15.13 -15.94 5.47
C LEU A 294 16.66 -15.99 5.33
N LYS A 295 17.17 -16.76 4.37
CA LYS A 295 18.61 -16.93 4.14
C LYS A 295 19.32 -15.60 3.90
N GLU A 296 18.79 -14.77 3.00
CA GLU A 296 19.41 -13.48 2.68
C GLU A 296 19.10 -12.42 3.76
N GLY A 297 17.92 -12.45 4.39
CA GLY A 297 17.57 -11.54 5.48
C GLY A 297 18.47 -11.69 6.70
N ILE A 298 18.82 -12.91 7.09
CA ILE A 298 19.75 -13.20 8.18
C ILE A 298 21.15 -12.59 7.92
N LYS A 299 21.55 -12.49 6.65
CA LYS A 299 22.80 -11.81 6.28
C LYS A 299 22.75 -10.30 6.51
N LEU A 300 21.57 -9.66 6.38
CA LEU A 300 21.40 -8.24 6.69
C LEU A 300 21.40 -8.00 8.21
N ALA A 301 20.60 -8.78 8.93
CA ALA A 301 20.43 -8.70 10.39
C ALA A 301 20.38 -10.11 11.00
N PRO A 302 21.48 -10.60 11.62
CA PRO A 302 21.56 -11.97 12.14
C PRO A 302 20.50 -12.33 13.19
N SER A 303 19.97 -11.33 13.91
CA SER A 303 18.86 -11.53 14.86
C SER A 303 17.59 -12.09 14.24
N LEU A 304 17.42 -11.98 12.91
CA LEU A 304 16.30 -12.59 12.19
C LEU A 304 16.31 -14.12 12.25
N ALA A 305 17.47 -14.76 12.48
CA ALA A 305 17.58 -16.21 12.64
C ALA A 305 16.75 -16.76 13.80
N THR A 306 16.56 -15.98 14.85
CA THR A 306 15.80 -16.34 16.06
C THR A 306 14.48 -15.58 16.18
N SER A 307 14.21 -14.66 15.26
CA SER A 307 12.98 -13.87 15.25
C SER A 307 11.81 -14.68 14.67
N ARG A 308 10.66 -14.58 15.30
CA ARG A 308 9.44 -15.25 14.83
C ARG A 308 8.93 -14.60 13.53
N VAL A 309 8.79 -15.37 12.47
CA VAL A 309 8.08 -14.94 11.26
C VAL A 309 6.58 -15.11 11.51
N ILE A 310 5.81 -14.04 11.39
CA ILE A 310 4.38 -14.05 11.72
C ILE A 310 3.47 -14.07 10.50
N ARG A 311 3.98 -13.68 9.33
CA ARG A 311 3.21 -13.62 8.11
C ARG A 311 4.11 -13.57 6.87
N ALA A 312 3.64 -14.19 5.79
CA ALA A 312 4.13 -13.99 4.42
C ALA A 312 3.03 -13.40 3.55
N TYR A 313 3.40 -12.58 2.57
CA TYR A 313 2.49 -12.09 1.53
C TYR A 313 3.25 -11.78 0.26
N ALA A 314 2.54 -11.66 -0.86
CA ALA A 314 3.12 -11.31 -2.14
C ALA A 314 2.34 -10.19 -2.82
N GLY A 315 3.04 -9.40 -3.62
CA GLY A 315 2.47 -8.38 -4.50
C GLY A 315 2.97 -8.55 -5.93
N VAL A 316 2.22 -8.05 -6.89
CA VAL A 316 2.60 -8.06 -8.32
C VAL A 316 2.87 -6.64 -8.79
N ARG A 317 4.07 -6.43 -9.32
CA ARG A 317 4.48 -5.14 -9.90
C ARG A 317 3.79 -4.92 -11.24
N PRO A 318 3.15 -3.77 -11.47
CA PRO A 318 2.51 -3.45 -12.74
C PRO A 318 3.53 -2.92 -13.76
N LEU A 319 4.45 -3.77 -14.21
CA LEU A 319 5.44 -3.42 -15.23
C LEU A 319 4.82 -3.52 -16.62
N VAL A 320 5.27 -2.67 -17.54
CA VAL A 320 4.92 -2.79 -18.96
C VAL A 320 6.01 -3.59 -19.64
N ALA A 321 5.64 -4.56 -20.47
CA ALA A 321 6.57 -5.50 -21.07
C ALA A 321 7.61 -4.81 -21.96
N SER A 322 8.89 -5.19 -21.73
CA SER A 322 9.94 -5.21 -22.72
C SER A 322 10.43 -6.66 -22.81
N ASP A 323 10.74 -7.15 -24.00
CA ASP A 323 10.85 -8.59 -24.28
C ASP A 323 12.08 -9.30 -23.68
N ASP A 324 13.02 -8.60 -23.03
CA ASP A 324 14.38 -9.10 -22.82
C ASP A 324 14.74 -9.56 -21.40
N ASP A 325 13.86 -9.42 -20.38
CA ASP A 325 14.18 -9.82 -18.99
C ASP A 325 13.13 -10.70 -18.35
N PRO A 326 13.36 -12.03 -18.20
CA PRO A 326 12.43 -12.94 -17.55
C PRO A 326 12.13 -12.63 -16.09
N SER A 327 13.04 -11.92 -15.39
CA SER A 327 12.85 -11.56 -13.97
C SER A 327 12.11 -10.24 -13.76
N GLY A 328 12.02 -9.41 -14.81
CA GLY A 328 11.46 -8.05 -14.74
C GLY A 328 12.28 -7.07 -13.90
N ARG A 329 13.54 -7.41 -13.53
CA ARG A 329 14.38 -6.52 -12.70
C ARG A 329 15.06 -5.43 -13.52
N SER A 330 15.38 -5.71 -14.78
CA SER A 330 15.96 -4.76 -15.74
C SER A 330 14.90 -3.95 -16.49
N ILE A 331 13.62 -4.33 -16.44
CA ILE A 331 12.53 -3.54 -17.04
C ILE A 331 12.48 -2.18 -16.35
N SER A 332 12.53 -1.11 -17.13
CA SER A 332 12.40 0.25 -16.62
C SER A 332 11.12 0.39 -15.78
N ARG A 333 11.27 1.04 -14.64
CA ARG A 333 10.16 1.39 -13.75
C ARG A 333 9.73 2.83 -13.93
N GLY A 334 9.93 3.36 -15.14
CA GLY A 334 9.45 4.67 -15.54
C GLY A 334 7.93 4.78 -15.51
N ILE A 335 7.46 5.99 -15.57
CA ILE A 335 6.02 6.32 -15.62
C ILE A 335 5.53 6.09 -17.06
N VAL A 336 4.47 5.32 -17.21
CA VAL A 336 3.85 5.04 -18.51
C VAL A 336 2.44 5.60 -18.53
N CYS A 337 2.23 6.68 -19.30
CA CYS A 337 0.93 7.30 -19.54
C CYS A 337 0.54 7.14 -21.01
N LEU A 338 -0.54 6.41 -21.29
CA LEU A 338 -0.99 6.07 -22.64
C LEU A 338 -2.30 6.79 -22.94
N ASP A 339 -2.28 7.76 -23.83
CA ASP A 339 -3.48 8.35 -24.44
C ASP A 339 -3.92 7.44 -25.60
N HIS A 340 -5.00 6.71 -25.40
CA HIS A 340 -5.50 5.73 -26.36
C HIS A 340 -6.13 6.35 -27.63
N ALA A 341 -6.50 7.63 -27.59
CA ALA A 341 -6.93 8.35 -28.79
C ALA A 341 -5.84 8.36 -29.87
N LYS A 342 -4.60 8.68 -29.45
CA LYS A 342 -3.45 8.75 -30.36
C LYS A 342 -2.91 7.39 -30.74
N ARG A 343 -2.98 6.43 -29.82
CA ARG A 343 -2.35 5.12 -29.98
C ARG A 343 -3.27 4.09 -30.65
N ASP A 344 -4.53 4.04 -30.21
CA ASP A 344 -5.47 2.96 -30.53
C ASP A 344 -6.75 3.49 -31.23
N GLY A 345 -6.89 4.81 -31.42
CA GLY A 345 -8.08 5.43 -31.98
C GLY A 345 -9.30 5.41 -31.05
N VAL A 346 -9.08 5.28 -29.73
CA VAL A 346 -10.12 5.23 -28.70
C VAL A 346 -10.10 6.52 -27.90
N GLU A 347 -11.07 7.40 -28.15
CA GLU A 347 -11.20 8.68 -27.45
C GLU A 347 -11.74 8.51 -26.02
N GLY A 348 -11.50 9.51 -25.15
CA GLY A 348 -12.02 9.52 -23.78
C GLY A 348 -11.37 8.51 -22.84
N PHE A 349 -10.28 7.82 -23.25
CA PHE A 349 -9.63 6.78 -22.44
C PHE A 349 -8.12 6.99 -22.31
N ILE A 350 -7.61 6.97 -21.07
CA ILE A 350 -6.18 7.12 -20.75
C ILE A 350 -5.77 6.04 -19.76
N THR A 351 -4.61 5.41 -19.96
CA THR A 351 -4.03 4.48 -18.97
C THR A 351 -2.77 5.06 -18.35
N ILE A 352 -2.67 4.94 -17.02
CA ILE A 352 -1.46 5.25 -16.23
C ILE A 352 -0.98 3.99 -15.49
N THR A 353 0.28 3.64 -15.66
CA THR A 353 0.87 2.44 -15.04
C THR A 353 2.39 2.59 -14.88
N GLY A 354 3.07 1.56 -14.37
CA GLY A 354 4.51 1.62 -14.06
C GLY A 354 4.80 2.37 -12.76
N GLY A 355 5.91 3.08 -12.72
CA GLY A 355 6.33 3.89 -11.59
C GLY A 355 6.63 3.08 -10.32
N LYS A 356 6.74 3.79 -9.21
CA LYS A 356 7.05 3.26 -7.88
C LYS A 356 6.11 3.88 -6.84
N MET A 357 6.10 3.33 -5.62
CA MET A 357 5.25 3.86 -4.54
C MET A 357 5.49 5.36 -4.31
N MET A 358 6.73 5.82 -4.20
CA MET A 358 7.05 7.23 -3.95
C MET A 358 6.79 8.15 -5.14
N THR A 359 6.73 7.62 -6.38
CA THR A 359 6.45 8.44 -7.58
C THR A 359 4.96 8.53 -7.93
N TYR A 360 4.06 8.02 -7.07
CA TYR A 360 2.61 8.00 -7.32
C TYR A 360 2.05 9.42 -7.58
N ARG A 361 2.56 10.43 -6.86
CA ARG A 361 2.13 11.82 -7.01
C ARG A 361 2.50 12.37 -8.40
N LEU A 362 3.75 12.12 -8.83
CA LEU A 362 4.21 12.51 -10.17
C LEU A 362 3.42 11.77 -11.25
N MET A 363 3.11 10.47 -11.06
CA MET A 363 2.23 9.72 -11.97
C MET A 363 0.85 10.37 -12.07
N ALA A 364 0.29 10.79 -10.93
CA ALA A 364 -1.00 11.48 -10.86
C ALA A 364 -0.95 12.81 -11.61
N GLU A 365 0.08 13.60 -11.42
CA GLU A 365 0.30 14.86 -12.14
C GLU A 365 0.37 14.63 -13.66
N VAL A 366 1.15 13.64 -14.10
CA VAL A 366 1.30 13.32 -15.54
C VAL A 366 -0.04 12.96 -16.18
N VAL A 367 -0.82 12.06 -15.55
CA VAL A 367 -2.10 11.65 -16.12
C VAL A 367 -3.16 12.75 -16.02
N THR A 368 -3.16 13.52 -14.93
CA THR A 368 -4.11 14.65 -14.78
C THR A 368 -3.81 15.76 -15.78
N ASN A 369 -2.54 16.03 -16.10
CA ASN A 369 -2.17 16.95 -17.18
C ASN A 369 -2.76 16.49 -18.53
N ALA A 370 -2.70 15.18 -18.84
CA ALA A 370 -3.31 14.65 -20.06
C ALA A 370 -4.85 14.78 -20.06
N VAL A 371 -5.50 14.52 -18.92
CA VAL A 371 -6.94 14.73 -18.73
C VAL A 371 -7.30 16.20 -18.92
N CYS A 372 -6.60 17.12 -18.26
CA CYS A 372 -6.83 18.55 -18.36
C CYS A 372 -6.70 19.06 -19.80
N ALA A 373 -5.69 18.57 -20.53
CA ALA A 373 -5.51 18.91 -21.95
C ALA A 373 -6.72 18.50 -22.80
N LYS A 374 -7.30 17.30 -22.55
CA LYS A 374 -8.51 16.84 -23.25
C LYS A 374 -9.76 17.65 -22.89
N LEU A 375 -9.87 18.09 -21.65
CA LEU A 375 -11.03 18.82 -21.14
C LEU A 375 -10.94 20.34 -21.30
N GLY A 376 -9.80 20.87 -21.77
CA GLY A 376 -9.55 22.31 -21.86
C GLY A 376 -9.37 22.99 -20.48
N ASN A 377 -9.01 22.24 -19.45
CA ASN A 377 -8.74 22.79 -18.11
C ASN A 377 -7.28 23.27 -18.03
N THR A 378 -7.07 24.51 -17.58
CA THR A 378 -5.73 25.13 -17.48
C THR A 378 -5.22 25.26 -16.03
N ALA A 379 -5.95 24.72 -15.05
CA ALA A 379 -5.55 24.79 -13.64
C ALA A 379 -4.21 24.04 -13.41
N PRO A 380 -3.23 24.64 -12.75
CA PRO A 380 -1.93 24.02 -12.51
C PRO A 380 -2.03 22.92 -11.43
N CYS A 381 -1.08 21.97 -11.46
CA CYS A 381 -0.90 21.03 -10.37
C CYS A 381 -0.32 21.72 -9.13
N VAL A 382 -0.96 21.52 -7.99
CA VAL A 382 -0.50 22.08 -6.69
C VAL A 382 -0.09 20.99 -5.69
N THR A 383 -0.21 19.73 -6.06
CA THR A 383 -0.06 18.56 -5.16
C THR A 383 1.32 18.45 -4.53
N ALA A 384 2.38 18.95 -5.16
CA ALA A 384 3.73 18.94 -4.60
C ALA A 384 3.93 19.91 -3.42
N ASN A 385 3.07 20.92 -3.30
CA ASN A 385 3.21 21.98 -2.30
C ASN A 385 2.07 21.99 -1.27
N GLN A 386 0.97 21.30 -1.54
CA GLN A 386 -0.16 21.23 -0.63
C GLN A 386 -0.03 20.00 0.27
N PRO A 387 0.04 20.18 1.62
CA PRO A 387 0.05 19.07 2.56
C PRO A 387 -1.21 18.19 2.43
N LEU A 388 -1.05 16.89 2.67
CA LEU A 388 -2.17 15.99 2.86
C LEU A 388 -2.87 16.28 4.20
N PRO A 389 -4.19 16.07 4.30
CA PRO A 389 -4.92 16.14 5.57
C PRO A 389 -4.23 15.28 6.64
N GLY A 390 -3.93 15.86 7.79
CA GLY A 390 -3.13 15.26 8.85
C GLY A 390 -1.65 15.67 8.86
N SER A 391 -1.15 16.27 7.76
CA SER A 391 0.26 16.70 7.60
C SER A 391 0.44 18.21 7.54
N GLU A 392 -0.56 18.98 7.94
CA GLU A 392 -0.53 20.44 7.94
C GLU A 392 0.59 20.97 8.83
N GLU A 393 0.98 22.24 8.60
CA GLU A 393 2.01 22.88 9.38
C GLU A 393 1.60 22.97 10.86
N GLY A 394 2.51 22.59 11.78
CA GLY A 394 2.21 22.50 13.20
C GLY A 394 1.48 21.21 13.65
N ALA A 395 1.18 20.29 12.72
CA ALA A 395 0.71 18.96 13.10
C ALA A 395 1.74 18.25 14.00
N PRO A 396 1.30 17.54 15.08
CA PRO A 396 2.23 16.86 15.98
C PRO A 396 3.01 15.77 15.22
N ASN A 397 4.33 15.76 15.41
CA ASN A 397 5.20 14.68 14.92
C ASN A 397 5.29 13.57 15.96
N GLN A 398 5.59 12.33 15.50
CA GLN A 398 5.81 11.19 16.40
C GLN A 398 6.89 11.45 17.47
N GLY A 399 7.91 12.30 17.17
CA GLY A 399 8.97 12.66 18.09
C GLY A 399 8.58 13.67 19.19
N ASP A 400 7.52 14.47 19.00
CA ASP A 400 7.08 15.51 19.96
C ASP A 400 6.12 14.98 21.04
N MET A 401 5.86 13.67 21.06
CA MET A 401 4.90 13.07 21.96
C MET A 401 5.44 12.90 23.36
N THR A 402 5.39 13.99 24.10
CA THR A 402 5.70 14.02 25.52
C THR A 402 4.71 13.17 26.34
N LYS A 403 5.02 12.94 27.64
CA LYS A 403 4.25 12.17 28.62
C LYS A 403 2.76 12.58 28.80
N ARG A 404 2.25 13.54 28.03
CA ARG A 404 0.88 14.09 28.13
C ARG A 404 -0.19 13.20 27.49
N TYR A 405 0.17 12.31 26.55
CA TYR A 405 -0.79 11.51 25.79
C TYR A 405 -0.75 10.05 26.23
N SER A 406 -1.92 9.42 26.30
CA SER A 406 -2.04 7.97 26.47
C SER A 406 -1.40 7.21 25.30
N PHE A 407 -1.19 5.90 25.45
CA PHE A 407 -0.66 5.07 24.37
C PHE A 407 -1.56 5.12 23.12
N GLY A 408 -2.87 5.00 23.30
CA GLY A 408 -3.84 5.07 22.19
C GLY A 408 -3.82 6.43 21.47
N GLU A 409 -3.76 7.53 22.22
CA GLU A 409 -3.69 8.88 21.63
C GLU A 409 -2.40 9.07 20.81
N ARG A 410 -1.24 8.67 21.34
CA ARG A 410 0.02 8.74 20.59
C ARG A 410 -0.03 7.94 19.31
N ALA A 411 -0.57 6.74 19.37
CA ALA A 411 -0.72 5.87 18.23
C ALA A 411 -1.68 6.46 17.18
N ALA A 412 -2.80 7.01 17.61
CA ALA A 412 -3.76 7.71 16.74
C ALA A 412 -3.15 8.96 16.09
N ILE A 413 -2.40 9.78 16.83
CA ILE A 413 -1.68 10.93 16.29
C ILE A 413 -0.65 10.47 15.24
N GLY A 414 0.09 9.40 15.52
CA GLY A 414 1.03 8.81 14.56
C GLY A 414 0.36 8.36 13.26
N ARG A 415 -0.87 7.82 13.34
CA ARG A 415 -1.62 7.34 12.16
C ARG A 415 -2.36 8.43 11.39
N HIS A 416 -2.91 9.43 12.08
CA HIS A 416 -3.84 10.40 11.49
C HIS A 416 -3.33 11.84 11.53
N GLY A 417 -2.15 12.09 12.15
CA GLY A 417 -1.61 13.44 12.32
C GLY A 417 -2.58 14.36 13.05
N SER A 418 -2.79 15.58 12.55
CA SER A 418 -3.72 16.56 13.10
C SER A 418 -5.18 16.08 13.14
N LEU A 419 -5.56 15.16 12.24
CA LEU A 419 -6.91 14.58 12.19
C LEU A 419 -7.23 13.71 13.41
N ALA A 420 -6.24 13.28 14.18
CA ALA A 420 -6.48 12.59 15.46
C ALA A 420 -7.32 13.42 16.44
N ALA A 421 -7.33 14.75 16.30
CA ALA A 421 -8.19 15.64 17.07
C ALA A 421 -9.70 15.45 16.79
N ARG A 422 -10.06 14.80 15.67
CA ARG A 422 -11.45 14.49 15.28
C ARG A 422 -11.95 13.15 15.85
N ILE A 423 -11.06 12.37 16.48
CA ILE A 423 -11.43 11.11 17.11
C ILE A 423 -12.19 11.39 18.39
N GLU A 424 -13.37 10.78 18.53
CA GLU A 424 -14.22 10.90 19.72
C GLU A 424 -13.49 10.42 20.97
N LYS A 425 -13.65 11.15 22.07
CA LYS A 425 -13.04 10.88 23.37
C LYS A 425 -14.01 11.24 24.52
N ASP A 426 -15.31 11.29 24.20
CA ASP A 426 -16.32 11.89 25.06
C ASP A 426 -16.61 11.06 26.33
N ASN A 427 -16.17 9.81 26.36
CA ASN A 427 -16.34 8.92 27.49
C ASN A 427 -15.18 7.91 27.63
N ASP A 428 -15.13 7.20 28.75
CA ASP A 428 -14.10 6.20 29.04
C ASP A 428 -14.10 5.02 28.03
N ILE A 429 -15.26 4.72 27.42
CA ILE A 429 -15.40 3.65 26.44
C ILE A 429 -14.64 4.03 25.16
N ASP A 430 -14.74 5.28 24.70
CA ASP A 430 -14.05 5.73 23.48
C ASP A 430 -12.52 5.64 23.62
N ASN A 431 -12.02 5.82 24.83
CA ASN A 431 -10.59 5.70 25.13
C ASN A 431 -10.12 4.26 25.38
N ALA A 432 -11.05 3.29 25.50
CA ALA A 432 -10.70 1.89 25.72
C ALA A 432 -9.96 1.28 24.51
N LEU A 433 -8.89 0.52 24.79
CA LEU A 433 -8.13 -0.16 23.76
C LEU A 433 -8.89 -1.37 23.21
N VAL A 434 -9.03 -1.41 21.89
CA VAL A 434 -9.50 -2.58 21.13
C VAL A 434 -8.30 -3.41 20.68
N CYS A 435 -7.21 -2.76 20.25
CA CYS A 435 -5.97 -3.43 19.84
C CYS A 435 -4.80 -2.91 20.66
N GLU A 436 -4.28 -3.73 21.55
CA GLU A 436 -3.17 -3.39 22.45
C GLU A 436 -1.83 -3.30 21.70
N CYS A 437 -1.60 -4.15 20.68
CA CYS A 437 -0.35 -4.14 19.90
C CYS A 437 -0.12 -2.80 19.19
N GLU A 438 -1.19 -2.25 18.60
CA GLU A 438 -1.14 -1.06 17.76
C GLU A 438 -1.76 0.18 18.43
N GLY A 439 -2.22 0.06 19.68
CA GLY A 439 -2.79 1.18 20.44
C GLY A 439 -4.06 1.76 19.80
N VAL A 440 -4.96 0.91 19.28
CA VAL A 440 -6.19 1.37 18.62
C VAL A 440 -7.33 1.40 19.62
N THR A 441 -8.01 2.54 19.71
CA THR A 441 -9.14 2.77 20.62
C THR A 441 -10.49 2.55 19.94
N VAL A 442 -11.55 2.45 20.75
CA VAL A 442 -12.95 2.42 20.28
C VAL A 442 -13.28 3.68 19.47
N GLY A 443 -12.91 4.86 19.97
CA GLY A 443 -13.13 6.13 19.27
C GLY A 443 -12.45 6.18 17.90
N GLU A 444 -11.24 5.63 17.78
CA GLU A 444 -10.56 5.54 16.47
C GLU A 444 -11.28 4.62 15.49
N ILE A 445 -11.86 3.50 15.97
CA ILE A 445 -12.66 2.62 15.12
C ILE A 445 -13.93 3.33 14.64
N LYS A 446 -14.63 4.05 15.51
CA LYS A 446 -15.80 4.87 15.13
C LYS A 446 -15.43 5.89 14.06
N TYR A 447 -14.33 6.63 14.28
CA TYR A 447 -13.80 7.57 13.28
C TYR A 447 -13.53 6.90 11.92
N ALA A 448 -12.89 5.73 11.94
CA ALA A 448 -12.58 5.01 10.71
C ALA A 448 -13.85 4.55 9.97
N VAL A 449 -14.86 4.08 10.68
CA VAL A 449 -16.16 3.68 10.09
C VAL A 449 -16.87 4.88 9.47
N HIS A 450 -16.97 5.98 10.20
CA HIS A 450 -17.74 7.14 9.76
C HIS A 450 -17.03 8.00 8.69
N GLN A 451 -15.68 8.07 8.72
CA GLN A 451 -14.92 9.00 7.89
C GLN A 451 -14.05 8.33 6.82
N LEU A 452 -13.68 7.05 7.00
CA LEU A 452 -12.66 6.41 6.17
C LEU A 452 -13.17 5.21 5.34
N HIS A 453 -14.49 5.12 5.11
CA HIS A 453 -15.12 4.08 4.29
C HIS A 453 -14.75 2.65 4.72
N VAL A 454 -14.92 2.37 6.01
CA VAL A 454 -14.76 1.02 6.56
C VAL A 454 -16.09 0.28 6.50
N HIS A 455 -16.13 -0.82 5.76
CA HIS A 455 -17.30 -1.70 5.65
C HIS A 455 -17.05 -3.06 6.33
N HIS A 456 -15.80 -3.51 6.37
CA HIS A 456 -15.41 -4.84 6.82
C HIS A 456 -14.19 -4.77 7.76
N LEU A 457 -13.97 -5.80 8.57
CA LEU A 457 -12.84 -5.87 9.50
C LEU A 457 -11.48 -5.79 8.77
N VAL A 458 -11.38 -6.31 7.55
CA VAL A 458 -10.17 -6.21 6.71
C VAL A 458 -9.89 -4.76 6.29
N ASN A 459 -10.94 -3.93 6.11
CA ASN A 459 -10.78 -2.49 5.83
C ASN A 459 -10.26 -1.77 7.07
N LEU A 460 -10.88 -2.04 8.22
CA LEU A 460 -10.45 -1.47 9.50
C LEU A 460 -8.96 -1.69 9.75
N ARG A 461 -8.46 -2.89 9.45
CA ARG A 461 -7.03 -3.22 9.49
C ARG A 461 -6.19 -2.22 8.70
N ARG A 462 -6.59 -1.86 7.47
CA ARG A 462 -5.86 -0.93 6.59
C ARG A 462 -5.99 0.54 6.99
N ARG A 463 -6.97 0.89 7.83
CA ARG A 463 -7.18 2.28 8.31
C ARG A 463 -6.50 2.54 9.64
N THR A 464 -6.52 1.54 10.53
CA THR A 464 -6.13 1.70 11.94
C THR A 464 -5.02 0.75 12.37
N ARG A 465 -4.59 -0.18 11.51
CA ARG A 465 -3.65 -1.27 11.82
C ARG A 465 -4.17 -2.33 12.79
N VAL A 466 -5.45 -2.33 13.16
CA VAL A 466 -6.05 -3.45 13.93
C VAL A 466 -5.66 -4.79 13.30
N GLY A 467 -5.04 -5.67 14.08
CA GLY A 467 -4.61 -6.99 13.62
C GLY A 467 -3.34 -7.02 12.77
N MET A 468 -2.57 -5.91 12.68
CA MET A 468 -1.27 -5.90 11.98
C MET A 468 -0.07 -6.15 12.90
N GLY A 469 -0.20 -5.88 14.19
CA GLY A 469 0.89 -6.06 15.16
C GLY A 469 1.22 -7.53 15.45
N THR A 470 2.09 -7.73 16.42
CA THR A 470 2.70 -9.01 16.81
C THR A 470 1.73 -10.19 16.95
N CYS A 471 0.49 -9.97 17.46
CA CYS A 471 -0.50 -11.05 17.63
C CYS A 471 -1.33 -11.34 16.38
N GLN A 472 -1.20 -10.56 15.31
CA GLN A 472 -1.92 -10.71 14.05
C GLN A 472 -3.45 -10.86 14.21
N GLY A 473 -4.03 -10.09 15.16
CA GLY A 473 -5.47 -10.06 15.39
C GLY A 473 -6.01 -11.09 16.37
N LYS A 474 -5.19 -12.00 16.92
CA LYS A 474 -5.65 -13.03 17.88
C LYS A 474 -6.46 -12.45 19.04
N LEU A 475 -6.03 -11.32 19.59
CA LEU A 475 -6.68 -10.70 20.76
C LEU A 475 -7.78 -9.71 20.38
N CYS A 476 -7.57 -8.93 19.31
CA CYS A 476 -8.43 -7.79 18.98
C CYS A 476 -9.53 -8.10 17.95
N SER A 477 -9.41 -9.17 17.12
CA SER A 477 -10.33 -9.36 15.99
C SER A 477 -11.78 -9.56 16.41
N CYS A 478 -12.05 -10.32 17.49
CA CYS A 478 -13.40 -10.52 18.00
C CYS A 478 -14.01 -9.20 18.51
N ARG A 479 -13.25 -8.45 19.33
CA ARG A 479 -13.72 -7.14 19.86
C ARG A 479 -13.99 -6.14 18.73
N ALA A 480 -13.08 -6.08 17.75
CA ALA A 480 -13.24 -5.21 16.59
C ALA A 480 -14.42 -5.60 15.71
N ALA A 481 -14.63 -6.92 15.49
CA ALA A 481 -15.79 -7.41 14.74
C ALA A 481 -17.11 -7.10 15.48
N SER A 482 -17.16 -7.30 16.80
CA SER A 482 -18.34 -6.97 17.62
C SER A 482 -18.69 -5.49 17.55
N LEU A 483 -17.67 -4.61 17.64
CA LEU A 483 -17.87 -3.17 17.52
C LEU A 483 -18.34 -2.76 16.10
N LEU A 484 -17.80 -3.38 15.04
CA LEU A 484 -18.28 -3.16 13.68
C LEU A 484 -19.74 -3.61 13.52
N GLY A 485 -20.11 -4.76 14.12
CA GLY A 485 -21.50 -5.25 14.11
C GLY A 485 -22.45 -4.30 14.79
N GLU A 486 -22.04 -3.69 15.91
CA GLU A 486 -22.80 -2.65 16.60
C GLU A 486 -22.96 -1.40 15.74
N LEU A 487 -21.85 -0.88 15.19
CA LEU A 487 -21.84 0.34 14.37
C LEU A 487 -22.62 0.20 13.05
N HIS A 488 -22.66 -0.99 12.48
CA HIS A 488 -23.44 -1.29 11.26
C HIS A 488 -24.84 -1.84 11.55
N HIS A 489 -25.21 -2.04 12.84
CA HIS A 489 -26.47 -2.67 13.26
C HIS A 489 -26.68 -4.06 12.64
N ASP A 490 -25.59 -4.84 12.45
CA ASP A 490 -25.63 -6.16 11.83
C ASP A 490 -24.65 -7.14 12.49
N VAL A 491 -25.15 -7.90 13.44
CA VAL A 491 -24.35 -8.90 14.19
C VAL A 491 -23.95 -10.08 13.31
N ARG A 492 -24.80 -10.50 12.36
CA ARG A 492 -24.49 -11.61 11.44
C ARG A 492 -23.32 -11.24 10.53
N ARG A 493 -23.32 -10.04 10.01
CA ARG A 493 -22.22 -9.48 9.22
C ARG A 493 -20.92 -9.46 10.02
N ALA A 494 -20.94 -9.11 11.30
CA ALA A 494 -19.75 -9.14 12.15
C ALA A 494 -19.12 -10.52 12.26
N GLN A 495 -19.94 -11.59 12.34
CA GLN A 495 -19.45 -12.97 12.36
C GLN A 495 -18.79 -13.35 11.02
N VAL A 496 -19.41 -13.01 9.90
CA VAL A 496 -18.85 -13.22 8.56
C VAL A 496 -17.54 -12.45 8.37
N ASP A 497 -17.49 -11.19 8.80
CA ASP A 497 -16.29 -10.36 8.75
C ASP A 497 -15.15 -10.95 9.59
N LEU A 498 -15.44 -11.51 10.76
CA LEU A 498 -14.46 -12.19 11.59
C LEU A 498 -13.91 -13.44 10.90
N ALA A 499 -14.78 -14.26 10.30
CA ALA A 499 -14.38 -15.44 9.52
C ALA A 499 -13.44 -15.07 8.38
N ASN A 500 -13.86 -14.11 7.54
CA ASN A 500 -13.05 -13.62 6.41
C ASN A 500 -11.70 -13.03 6.84
N PHE A 501 -11.66 -12.34 7.98
CA PHE A 501 -10.41 -11.82 8.53
C PHE A 501 -9.47 -12.95 8.97
N LEU A 502 -9.97 -13.99 9.59
CA LEU A 502 -9.17 -15.14 10.03
C LEU A 502 -8.66 -15.96 8.83
N ASP A 503 -9.46 -16.10 7.77
CA ASP A 503 -9.04 -16.74 6.51
C ASP A 503 -7.89 -15.97 5.85
N GLU A 504 -8.00 -14.65 5.74
CA GLU A 504 -6.91 -13.81 5.21
C GLU A 504 -5.67 -13.85 6.10
N ARG A 505 -5.84 -13.95 7.42
CA ARG A 505 -4.74 -14.17 8.36
C ARG A 505 -4.08 -15.52 8.11
N TRP A 506 -4.85 -16.60 8.02
CA TRP A 506 -4.38 -17.95 7.81
C TRP A 506 -3.66 -18.12 6.46
N LYS A 507 -4.18 -17.51 5.40
CA LYS A 507 -3.53 -17.47 4.09
C LYS A 507 -2.09 -16.95 4.18
N GLY A 508 -1.85 -15.88 4.95
CA GLY A 508 -0.51 -15.33 5.15
C GLY A 508 0.36 -16.10 6.15
N MET A 509 -0.22 -16.84 7.09
CA MET A 509 0.51 -17.62 8.09
C MET A 509 0.91 -19.01 7.59
N ARG A 510 0.12 -19.63 6.72
CA ARG A 510 0.34 -20.99 6.22
C ARG A 510 1.75 -21.23 5.68
N PRO A 511 2.36 -20.36 4.84
CA PRO A 511 3.72 -20.55 4.34
C PRO A 511 4.79 -20.53 5.43
N VAL A 512 4.49 -19.94 6.60
CA VAL A 512 5.41 -19.73 7.73
C VAL A 512 4.94 -20.46 9.00
N ALA A 513 4.08 -21.46 8.85
CA ALA A 513 3.48 -22.21 9.95
C ALA A 513 4.46 -23.26 10.53
N TRP A 514 5.43 -22.82 11.30
CA TRP A 514 6.31 -23.65 12.11
C TRP A 514 6.54 -23.01 13.49
N GLY A 515 7.05 -23.81 14.45
CA GLY A 515 7.40 -23.34 15.80
C GLY A 515 6.25 -22.57 16.47
N ASP A 516 6.54 -21.39 16.98
CA ASP A 516 5.56 -20.58 17.72
C ASP A 516 4.47 -20.01 16.84
N THR A 517 4.75 -19.75 15.57
CA THR A 517 3.72 -19.28 14.61
C THR A 517 2.65 -20.36 14.38
N LEU A 518 3.05 -21.63 14.27
CA LEU A 518 2.10 -22.74 14.16
C LEU A 518 1.28 -22.90 15.44
N ARG A 519 1.91 -22.88 16.63
CA ARG A 519 1.21 -22.95 17.93
C ARG A 519 0.17 -21.84 18.07
N GLU A 520 0.53 -20.61 17.72
CA GLU A 520 -0.36 -19.47 17.71
C GLU A 520 -1.54 -19.63 16.75
N ALA A 521 -1.30 -20.16 15.55
CA ALA A 521 -2.34 -20.42 14.57
C ALA A 521 -3.31 -21.49 15.07
N GLN A 522 -2.81 -22.60 15.60
CA GLN A 522 -3.62 -23.68 16.16
C GLN A 522 -4.45 -23.22 17.35
N LEU A 523 -3.86 -22.46 18.29
CA LEU A 523 -4.58 -21.91 19.43
C LEU A 523 -5.69 -20.95 18.97
N THR A 524 -5.44 -20.13 17.97
CA THR A 524 -6.43 -19.19 17.42
C THR A 524 -7.60 -19.94 16.76
N ALA A 525 -7.31 -20.96 15.94
CA ALA A 525 -8.33 -21.82 15.34
C ALA A 525 -9.17 -22.53 16.42
N THR A 526 -8.53 -23.12 17.43
CA THR A 526 -9.25 -23.77 18.54
C THR A 526 -10.20 -22.81 19.27
N ILE A 527 -9.78 -21.57 19.52
CA ILE A 527 -10.63 -20.56 20.19
C ILE A 527 -11.79 -20.15 19.29
N TYR A 528 -11.51 -19.73 18.07
CA TYR A 528 -12.55 -19.10 17.23
C TYR A 528 -13.42 -20.12 16.51
N GLU A 529 -12.85 -21.15 15.91
CA GLU A 529 -13.59 -22.19 15.19
C GLU A 529 -14.23 -23.18 16.18
N GLY A 530 -13.44 -23.70 17.13
CA GLY A 530 -13.92 -24.71 18.08
C GLY A 530 -14.81 -24.14 19.18
N LEU A 531 -14.25 -23.29 20.06
CA LEU A 531 -14.98 -22.81 21.26
C LEU A 531 -16.03 -21.75 20.94
N CYS A 532 -15.79 -20.86 19.99
CA CYS A 532 -16.73 -19.81 19.59
C CYS A 532 -17.67 -20.23 18.45
N GLY A 533 -17.51 -21.43 17.88
CA GLY A 533 -18.41 -21.99 16.87
C GLY A 533 -18.37 -21.28 15.51
N LEU A 534 -17.26 -20.60 15.16
CA LEU A 534 -17.14 -19.87 13.91
C LEU A 534 -17.11 -20.78 12.67
N ASP A 535 -16.72 -22.06 12.83
CA ASP A 535 -16.79 -23.09 11.82
C ASP A 535 -18.21 -23.33 11.28
N THR A 536 -19.23 -23.17 12.14
CA THR A 536 -20.64 -23.28 11.74
C THR A 536 -21.08 -22.12 10.85
N VAL A 537 -20.51 -20.94 11.01
CA VAL A 537 -20.76 -19.76 10.17
C VAL A 537 -20.18 -19.98 8.78
N ILE A 538 -18.91 -20.42 8.71
CA ILE A 538 -18.19 -20.70 7.46
C ILE A 538 -18.88 -21.82 6.66
N SER A 539 -19.30 -22.89 7.32
CA SER A 539 -19.97 -24.02 6.65
C SER A 539 -21.34 -23.68 6.06
N ASN A 540 -22.04 -22.70 6.63
CA ASN A 540 -23.33 -22.24 6.14
C ASN A 540 -23.20 -21.29 4.95
N GLN A 541 -22.12 -20.51 4.84
CA GLN A 541 -21.85 -19.67 3.66
C GLN A 541 -21.65 -20.51 2.40
N GLY A 542 -20.84 -21.57 2.46
CA GLY A 542 -20.64 -22.47 1.32
C GLY A 542 -21.91 -23.22 0.86
N LYS A 543 -22.96 -23.26 1.68
CA LYS A 543 -24.26 -23.83 1.31
C LYS A 543 -25.23 -22.78 0.71
N GLU A 544 -25.09 -21.51 1.06
CA GLU A 544 -25.89 -20.42 0.49
C GLU A 544 -25.33 -19.99 -0.89
N GLU A 545 -24.02 -20.06 -1.12
CA GLU A 545 -23.39 -19.83 -2.42
C GLU A 545 -23.62 -20.98 -3.43
N ALA A 546 -23.98 -22.16 -2.96
CA ALA A 546 -24.28 -23.35 -3.79
C ALA A 546 -25.77 -23.48 -4.15
N LYS A 547 -26.63 -22.57 -3.71
CA LYS A 547 -28.04 -22.44 -4.08
C LYS A 547 -28.26 -21.23 -4.99
#